data_e44e26edddd0193307c8ef3d7a9af4c6
#
_entry.id   e44e26edddd0193307c8ef3d7a9af4c6
#
_cell.length_a   1.000
_cell.length_b   1.000
_cell.length_c   1.000
_cell.angle_alpha   90.00
_cell.angle_beta   90.00
_cell.angle_gamma   90.00
#
_symmetry.space_group_name_H-M   'P 1'
#
loop_
_entity.id
_entity.type
_entity.pdbx_description
1 polymer ?
#
loop_
_entity_poly.entity_id
_entity_poly.type
_entity_poly.pdbx_seq_one_letter_code
_entity_poly.pdbx_strand_id
1 'polypeptide(L)'
;PVPACERAEIVAFRARDDLREHVALILGTQSSERVPLVRLHSECLTGDVLGSLKCDCGPQLDAALARMAEEANTGGWGILLYLRQEGRGIGLINKLRAYELQDQGFDTVDANERLGLPSEARDFPVAARMLDLLGVTTIRLMTNNPGKVAALQQLGVDVEERVAHQLPANPHNERYLATKRDRTGHLLR
;
A
#
# COMPACT_ATOMS: atom_id res chain seq x y z
N PRO A 1 -5.94 8.75 -18.99
CA PRO A 1 -5.52 7.38 -19.29
C PRO A 1 -4.18 7.05 -18.60
N VAL A 2 -3.99 5.79 -18.22
CA VAL A 2 -2.71 5.23 -17.75
C VAL A 2 -2.36 4.04 -18.63
N PRO A 3 -1.07 3.60 -18.70
CA PRO A 3 -0.69 2.53 -19.65
C PRO A 3 -1.53 1.25 -19.51
N ALA A 4 -2.01 0.94 -18.31
CA ALA A 4 -2.81 -0.25 -18.06
C ALA A 4 -4.32 -0.06 -18.34
N CYS A 5 -4.84 1.17 -18.38
CA CYS A 5 -6.27 1.45 -18.46
C CYS A 5 -6.54 2.82 -19.09
N GLU A 6 -7.33 2.84 -20.18
CA GLU A 6 -7.73 4.10 -20.83
C GLU A 6 -8.65 4.95 -19.96
N ARG A 7 -9.57 4.29 -19.22
CA ARG A 7 -10.51 4.96 -18.32
C ARG A 7 -9.96 4.94 -16.90
N ALA A 8 -9.23 5.99 -16.56
CA ALA A 8 -8.72 6.21 -15.21
C ALA A 8 -9.07 7.63 -14.75
N GLU A 9 -9.43 7.74 -13.48
CA GLU A 9 -9.71 9.02 -12.79
C GLU A 9 -8.76 9.16 -11.62
N ILE A 10 -8.23 10.37 -11.42
CA ILE A 10 -7.37 10.68 -10.28
C ILE A 10 -8.10 11.68 -9.37
N VAL A 11 -8.17 11.35 -8.09
CA VAL A 11 -8.76 12.20 -7.05
C VAL A 11 -7.71 12.50 -5.99
N ALA A 12 -7.46 13.77 -5.71
CA ALA A 12 -6.53 14.19 -4.68
C ALA A 12 -7.27 14.56 -3.38
N PHE A 13 -6.70 14.18 -2.26
CA PHE A 13 -7.22 14.44 -0.92
C PHE A 13 -6.14 15.12 -0.10
N ARG A 14 -6.50 16.19 0.61
CA ARG A 14 -5.61 16.85 1.55
C ARG A 14 -6.03 16.51 2.98
N ALA A 15 -5.13 15.87 3.73
CA ALA A 15 -5.33 15.65 5.15
C ALA A 15 -5.32 17.00 5.91
N ARG A 16 -6.20 17.14 6.91
CA ARG A 16 -6.32 18.41 7.65
C ARG A 16 -5.19 18.60 8.65
N ASP A 17 -4.72 17.50 9.23
CA ASP A 17 -3.83 17.53 10.40
C ASP A 17 -2.36 17.70 10.01
N ASP A 18 -1.94 17.16 8.85
CA ASP A 18 -0.55 17.17 8.42
C ASP A 18 -0.33 17.75 7.00
N LEU A 19 -1.39 18.24 6.37
CA LEU A 19 -1.40 18.82 5.02
C LEU A 19 -0.87 17.90 3.92
N ARG A 20 -0.73 16.60 4.17
CA ARG A 20 -0.30 15.63 3.15
C ARG A 20 -1.38 15.48 2.09
N GLU A 21 -0.92 15.34 0.85
CA GLU A 21 -1.80 15.14 -0.30
C GLU A 21 -1.76 13.66 -0.69
N HIS A 22 -2.84 12.94 -0.38
CA HIS A 22 -3.04 11.56 -0.76
C HIS A 22 -3.78 11.49 -2.08
N VAL A 23 -3.63 10.38 -2.79
CA VAL A 23 -4.23 10.21 -4.11
C VAL A 23 -5.01 8.91 -4.17
N ALA A 24 -6.21 8.95 -4.76
CA ALA A 24 -6.91 7.78 -5.25
C ALA A 24 -6.82 7.75 -6.78
N LEU A 25 -6.37 6.65 -7.34
CA LEU A 25 -6.47 6.35 -8.76
C LEU A 25 -7.57 5.30 -8.94
N ILE A 26 -8.63 5.68 -9.65
CA ILE A 26 -9.78 4.83 -9.93
C ILE A 26 -9.64 4.32 -11.36
N LEU A 27 -9.68 3.00 -11.53
CA LEU A 27 -9.59 2.33 -12.83
C LEU A 27 -10.93 1.67 -13.16
N GLY A 28 -11.44 1.94 -14.35
CA GLY A 28 -12.75 1.50 -14.79
C GLY A 28 -13.86 2.48 -14.43
N THR A 29 -15.09 2.00 -14.47
CA THR A 29 -16.28 2.81 -14.14
C THR A 29 -16.79 2.41 -12.77
N GLN A 30 -16.86 3.37 -11.87
CA GLN A 30 -17.45 3.17 -10.55
C GLN A 30 -18.89 2.65 -10.71
N SER A 31 -19.21 1.59 -9.97
CA SER A 31 -20.50 0.92 -10.01
C SER A 31 -20.94 0.55 -8.59
N SER A 32 -22.21 0.75 -8.28
CA SER A 32 -22.82 0.26 -7.04
C SER A 32 -23.14 -1.25 -7.07
N GLU A 33 -23.12 -1.86 -8.25
CA GLU A 33 -23.44 -3.29 -8.42
C GLU A 33 -22.24 -4.20 -8.23
N ARG A 34 -21.03 -3.64 -8.25
CA ARG A 34 -19.78 -4.41 -8.13
C ARG A 34 -18.86 -3.83 -7.07
N VAL A 35 -18.44 -4.69 -6.15
CA VAL A 35 -17.48 -4.34 -5.10
C VAL A 35 -16.09 -4.10 -5.72
N PRO A 36 -15.48 -2.93 -5.48
CA PRO A 36 -14.19 -2.59 -6.07
C PRO A 36 -13.04 -3.42 -5.51
N LEU A 37 -12.04 -3.67 -6.35
CA LEU A 37 -10.75 -4.15 -5.92
C LEU A 37 -9.91 -2.96 -5.42
N VAL A 38 -9.55 -2.96 -4.14
CA VAL A 38 -8.87 -1.83 -3.49
C VAL A 38 -7.46 -2.21 -3.04
N ARG A 39 -6.50 -1.33 -3.29
CA ARG A 39 -5.14 -1.42 -2.76
C ARG A 39 -4.77 -0.17 -1.99
N LEU A 40 -4.36 -0.35 -0.73
CA LEU A 40 -3.67 0.69 0.03
C LEU A 40 -2.17 0.57 -0.21
N HIS A 41 -1.60 1.50 -0.95
CA HIS A 41 -0.18 1.58 -1.23
C HIS A 41 0.44 2.77 -0.48
N SER A 42 1.31 2.49 0.48
CA SER A 42 2.09 3.55 1.15
C SER A 42 3.28 3.91 0.28
N GLU A 43 3.47 5.20 0.05
CA GLU A 43 4.56 5.77 -0.74
C GLU A 43 5.92 5.13 -0.40
N CYS A 44 6.68 4.85 -1.44
CA CYS A 44 8.04 4.36 -1.35
C CYS A 44 8.85 4.93 -2.53
N LEU A 45 9.37 6.14 -2.40
CA LEU A 45 10.10 6.82 -3.48
C LEU A 45 11.18 5.94 -4.11
N THR A 46 11.94 5.24 -3.28
CA THR A 46 13.03 4.39 -3.77
C THR A 46 12.53 3.19 -4.57
N GLY A 47 11.43 2.57 -4.17
CA GLY A 47 10.84 1.41 -4.88
C GLY A 47 9.95 1.84 -6.04
N ASP A 48 9.03 2.78 -5.81
CA ASP A 48 7.98 3.14 -6.77
C ASP A 48 8.52 3.96 -7.96
N VAL A 49 9.56 4.77 -7.73
CA VAL A 49 10.07 5.73 -8.75
C VAL A 49 11.49 5.36 -9.19
N LEU A 50 12.38 5.01 -8.25
CA LEU A 50 13.80 4.78 -8.55
C LEU A 50 14.13 3.31 -8.82
N GLY A 51 13.16 2.39 -8.73
CA GLY A 51 13.35 0.97 -9.04
C GLY A 51 14.28 0.23 -8.08
N SER A 52 14.36 0.67 -6.81
CA SER A 52 15.20 0.00 -5.81
C SER A 52 14.79 -1.45 -5.58
N LEU A 53 15.76 -2.36 -5.64
CA LEU A 53 15.57 -3.79 -5.40
C LEU A 53 15.56 -4.17 -3.91
N LYS A 54 15.85 -3.23 -2.99
CA LYS A 54 15.84 -3.47 -1.53
C LYS A 54 14.44 -3.76 -0.95
N CYS A 55 13.38 -3.49 -1.71
CA CYS A 55 12.00 -3.78 -1.34
C CYS A 55 11.20 -4.31 -2.54
N ASP A 56 9.96 -4.67 -2.29
CA ASP A 56 9.00 -5.14 -3.30
C ASP A 56 7.96 -4.08 -3.70
N CYS A 57 8.13 -2.80 -3.30
CA CYS A 57 7.10 -1.77 -3.44
C CYS A 57 6.76 -1.46 -4.89
N GLY A 58 7.75 -1.14 -5.73
CA GLY A 58 7.54 -0.85 -7.15
C GLY A 58 6.84 -1.99 -7.89
N PRO A 59 7.40 -3.22 -7.87
CA PRO A 59 6.73 -4.38 -8.46
C PRO A 59 5.32 -4.63 -7.92
N GLN A 60 5.07 -4.39 -6.62
CA GLN A 60 3.72 -4.49 -6.06
C GLN A 60 2.76 -3.42 -6.59
N LEU A 61 3.25 -2.20 -6.83
CA LEU A 61 2.46 -1.13 -7.41
C LEU A 61 2.06 -1.48 -8.84
N ASP A 62 3.01 -1.90 -9.67
CA ASP A 62 2.80 -2.27 -11.06
C ASP A 62 1.81 -3.44 -11.19
N ALA A 63 2.00 -4.50 -10.39
CA ALA A 63 1.11 -5.66 -10.40
C ALA A 63 -0.29 -5.32 -9.88
N ALA A 64 -0.42 -4.39 -8.93
CA ALA A 64 -1.73 -3.94 -8.46
C ALA A 64 -2.48 -3.16 -9.55
N LEU A 65 -1.80 -2.26 -10.25
CA LEU A 65 -2.38 -1.51 -11.36
C LEU A 65 -2.81 -2.43 -12.51
N ALA A 66 -1.96 -3.39 -12.89
CA ALA A 66 -2.29 -4.38 -13.91
C ALA A 66 -3.56 -5.18 -13.55
N ARG A 67 -3.64 -5.67 -12.31
CA ARG A 67 -4.80 -6.45 -11.84
C ARG A 67 -6.08 -5.63 -11.77
N MET A 68 -6.00 -4.37 -11.35
CA MET A 68 -7.15 -3.46 -11.36
C MET A 68 -7.61 -3.13 -12.78
N ALA A 69 -6.68 -3.02 -13.74
CA ALA A 69 -7.01 -2.85 -15.15
C ALA A 69 -7.72 -4.08 -15.73
N GLU A 70 -7.32 -5.29 -15.35
CA GLU A 70 -8.03 -6.53 -15.71
C GLU A 70 -9.47 -6.55 -15.17
N GLU A 71 -9.67 -6.14 -13.90
CA GLU A 71 -11.02 -5.96 -13.33
C GLU A 71 -11.85 -4.97 -14.16
N ALA A 72 -11.26 -3.81 -14.50
CA ALA A 72 -11.93 -2.79 -15.30
C ALA A 72 -12.33 -3.29 -16.70
N ASN A 73 -11.46 -4.07 -17.35
CA ASN A 73 -11.72 -4.64 -18.68
C ASN A 73 -12.84 -5.69 -18.66
N THR A 74 -13.13 -6.30 -17.52
CA THR A 74 -14.21 -7.28 -17.32
C THR A 74 -15.49 -6.67 -16.74
N GLY A 75 -15.58 -5.33 -16.76
CA GLY A 75 -16.74 -4.57 -16.27
C GLY A 75 -16.77 -4.39 -14.75
N GLY A 76 -15.68 -4.75 -14.05
CA GLY A 76 -15.43 -4.37 -12.66
C GLY A 76 -14.73 -3.01 -12.59
N TRP A 77 -14.16 -2.70 -11.42
CA TRP A 77 -13.38 -1.49 -11.20
C TRP A 77 -12.46 -1.63 -9.99
N GLY A 78 -11.46 -0.77 -9.92
CA GLY A 78 -10.49 -0.79 -8.84
C GLY A 78 -10.09 0.58 -8.33
N ILE A 79 -9.59 0.66 -7.11
CA ILE A 79 -9.11 1.88 -6.47
C ILE A 79 -7.72 1.63 -5.88
N LEU A 80 -6.73 2.32 -6.39
CA LEU A 80 -5.44 2.44 -5.73
C LEU A 80 -5.43 3.67 -4.83
N LEU A 81 -5.36 3.50 -3.51
CA LEU A 81 -5.12 4.59 -2.56
C LEU A 81 -3.60 4.72 -2.36
N TYR A 82 -3.00 5.74 -2.96
CA TYR A 82 -1.59 6.07 -2.81
C TYR A 82 -1.42 7.02 -1.63
N LEU A 83 -0.92 6.48 -0.51
CA LEU A 83 -0.83 7.19 0.75
C LEU A 83 0.57 7.78 0.92
N ARG A 84 0.66 9.10 1.09
CA ARG A 84 1.92 9.83 1.28
C ARG A 84 2.48 9.59 2.69
N GLN A 85 2.88 8.34 2.94
CA GLN A 85 3.35 7.82 4.24
C GLN A 85 4.68 7.08 4.05
N GLU A 86 5.69 7.79 3.54
CA GLU A 86 7.01 7.26 3.24
C GLU A 86 7.65 6.60 4.47
N GLY A 87 8.34 5.47 4.24
CA GLY A 87 9.04 4.75 5.29
C GLY A 87 8.13 4.20 6.40
N ARG A 88 6.89 3.80 6.08
CA ARG A 88 5.84 3.44 7.06
C ARG A 88 5.47 4.60 7.99
N GLY A 89 5.54 5.85 7.50
CA GLY A 89 5.21 7.06 8.23
C GLY A 89 6.40 7.76 8.89
N ILE A 90 7.60 7.18 8.91
CA ILE A 90 8.79 7.81 9.52
C ILE A 90 9.49 8.81 8.59
N GLY A 91 9.10 8.86 7.33
CA GLY A 91 9.65 9.75 6.30
C GLY A 91 10.90 9.21 5.61
N LEU A 92 11.25 9.84 4.48
CA LEU A 92 12.34 9.40 3.60
C LEU A 92 13.71 9.45 4.29
N ILE A 93 14.02 10.53 5.02
CA ILE A 93 15.33 10.69 5.65
C ILE A 93 15.59 9.56 6.66
N ASN A 94 14.61 9.28 7.51
CA ASN A 94 14.76 8.21 8.51
C ASN A 94 14.78 6.82 7.88
N LYS A 95 14.03 6.62 6.79
CA LYS A 95 14.12 5.38 6.01
C LYS A 95 15.52 5.16 5.43
N LEU A 96 16.18 6.19 4.90
CA LEU A 96 17.55 6.07 4.39
C LEU A 96 18.55 5.77 5.50
N ARG A 97 18.42 6.40 6.68
CA ARG A 97 19.20 6.06 7.88
C ARG A 97 18.98 4.60 8.32
N ALA A 98 17.73 4.12 8.26
CA ALA A 98 17.43 2.72 8.55
C ALA A 98 18.10 1.78 7.53
N TYR A 99 18.20 2.16 6.25
CA TYR A 99 18.92 1.39 5.25
C TYR A 99 20.43 1.27 5.55
N GLU A 100 21.08 2.33 6.05
CA GLU A 100 22.48 2.26 6.49
C GLU A 100 22.68 1.26 7.62
N LEU A 101 21.75 1.18 8.58
CA LEU A 101 21.77 0.19 9.64
C LEU A 101 21.50 -1.23 9.12
N GLN A 102 20.61 -1.38 8.16
CA GLN A 102 20.34 -2.68 7.52
C GLN A 102 21.56 -3.20 6.75
N ASP A 103 22.33 -2.33 6.11
CA ASP A 103 23.59 -2.69 5.46
C ASP A 103 24.66 -3.14 6.48
N GLN A 104 24.54 -2.74 7.76
CA GLN A 104 25.34 -3.21 8.89
C GLN A 104 24.81 -4.51 9.52
N GLY A 105 23.72 -5.09 8.99
CA GLY A 105 23.18 -6.37 9.43
C GLY A 105 21.92 -6.32 10.31
N PHE A 106 21.40 -5.15 10.64
CA PHE A 106 20.11 -5.03 11.36
C PHE A 106 18.93 -5.37 10.45
N ASP A 107 17.85 -5.88 11.03
CA ASP A 107 16.59 -5.96 10.28
C ASP A 107 15.83 -4.62 10.32
N THR A 108 14.69 -4.53 9.61
CA THR A 108 13.93 -3.28 9.51
C THR A 108 13.37 -2.82 10.86
N VAL A 109 13.00 -3.73 11.75
CA VAL A 109 12.43 -3.43 13.06
C VAL A 109 13.53 -2.91 13.99
N ASP A 110 14.63 -3.67 14.10
CA ASP A 110 15.78 -3.32 14.94
C ASP A 110 16.42 -1.99 14.48
N ALA A 111 16.49 -1.74 13.16
CA ALA A 111 17.00 -0.48 12.62
C ALA A 111 16.14 0.71 13.06
N ASN A 112 14.81 0.59 13.03
CA ASN A 112 13.91 1.63 13.50
C ASN A 112 14.03 1.86 15.01
N GLU A 113 14.08 0.80 15.82
CA GLU A 113 14.25 0.89 17.27
C GLU A 113 15.55 1.61 17.65
N ARG A 114 16.67 1.30 16.96
CA ARG A 114 17.94 1.99 17.17
C ARG A 114 17.90 3.49 16.85
N LEU A 115 17.04 3.89 15.92
CA LEU A 115 16.81 5.29 15.58
C LEU A 115 15.80 5.96 16.54
N GLY A 116 15.26 5.24 17.52
CA GLY A 116 14.20 5.74 18.40
C GLY A 116 12.86 5.94 17.68
N LEU A 117 12.62 5.22 16.59
CA LEU A 117 11.44 5.37 15.74
C LEU A 117 10.49 4.18 15.93
N PRO A 118 9.18 4.39 15.81
CA PRO A 118 8.21 3.29 15.84
C PRO A 118 8.42 2.36 14.63
N SER A 119 8.17 1.08 14.84
CA SER A 119 8.19 0.07 13.77
C SER A 119 7.02 0.24 12.79
N GLU A 120 5.93 0.87 13.24
CA GLU A 120 4.73 1.19 12.47
C GLU A 120 4.18 2.55 12.88
N ALA A 121 4.13 3.48 11.94
CA ALA A 121 3.57 4.82 12.11
C ALA A 121 2.60 5.19 10.97
N ARG A 122 2.05 4.18 10.25
CA ARG A 122 1.07 4.42 9.17
C ARG A 122 -0.28 4.78 9.76
N ASP A 123 -0.92 5.71 9.08
CA ASP A 123 -2.26 6.18 9.37
C ASP A 123 -3.28 5.49 8.46
N PHE A 124 -4.07 4.55 9.00
CA PHE A 124 -5.15 3.90 8.26
C PHE A 124 -6.49 4.66 8.31
N PRO A 125 -6.83 5.46 9.33
CA PRO A 125 -7.99 6.36 9.29
C PRO A 125 -8.07 7.23 8.04
N VAL A 126 -6.95 7.73 7.52
CA VAL A 126 -6.96 8.50 6.27
C VAL A 126 -7.49 7.68 5.09
N ALA A 127 -7.11 6.40 4.98
CA ALA A 127 -7.59 5.54 3.91
C ALA A 127 -9.09 5.25 4.03
N ALA A 128 -9.59 4.98 5.23
CA ALA A 128 -11.03 4.79 5.48
C ALA A 128 -11.82 6.06 5.13
N ARG A 129 -11.30 7.24 5.49
CA ARG A 129 -11.93 8.52 5.15
C ARG A 129 -11.93 8.80 3.64
N MET A 130 -10.87 8.43 2.93
CA MET A 130 -10.83 8.55 1.46
C MET A 130 -11.89 7.67 0.82
N LEU A 131 -12.07 6.41 1.27
CA LEU A 131 -13.11 5.50 0.78
C LEU A 131 -14.50 6.06 1.06
N ASP A 132 -14.76 6.56 2.27
CA ASP A 132 -16.03 7.20 2.64
C ASP A 132 -16.36 8.39 1.72
N LEU A 133 -15.40 9.27 1.45
CA LEU A 133 -15.57 10.41 0.55
C LEU A 133 -15.79 10.00 -0.92
N LEU A 134 -15.32 8.82 -1.31
CA LEU A 134 -15.61 8.22 -2.62
C LEU A 134 -16.95 7.47 -2.66
N GLY A 135 -17.67 7.40 -1.52
CA GLY A 135 -18.93 6.66 -1.40
C GLY A 135 -18.75 5.13 -1.41
N VAL A 136 -17.57 4.64 -0.99
CA VAL A 136 -17.22 3.21 -1.00
C VAL A 136 -17.22 2.67 0.42
N THR A 137 -18.16 1.80 0.74
CA THR A 137 -18.32 1.20 2.07
C THR A 137 -17.84 -0.24 2.14
N THR A 138 -17.94 -0.98 1.04
CA THR A 138 -17.54 -2.41 0.93
C THR A 138 -16.44 -2.55 -0.11
N ILE A 139 -15.41 -3.33 0.18
CA ILE A 139 -14.23 -3.49 -0.67
C ILE A 139 -13.73 -4.95 -0.73
N ARG A 140 -13.07 -5.30 -1.82
CA ARG A 140 -12.17 -6.46 -1.91
C ARG A 140 -10.74 -5.93 -1.74
N LEU A 141 -10.09 -6.24 -0.62
CA LEU A 141 -8.81 -5.62 -0.25
C LEU A 141 -7.61 -6.45 -0.70
N MET A 142 -6.82 -5.89 -1.62
CA MET A 142 -5.58 -6.49 -2.10
C MET A 142 -4.45 -6.25 -1.08
N THR A 143 -4.17 -7.25 -0.25
CA THR A 143 -3.14 -7.17 0.80
C THR A 143 -2.68 -8.54 1.29
N ASN A 144 -1.42 -8.63 1.76
CA ASN A 144 -0.91 -9.76 2.54
C ASN A 144 -0.79 -9.43 4.04
N ASN A 145 -1.16 -8.22 4.46
CA ASN A 145 -1.12 -7.80 5.85
C ASN A 145 -2.51 -7.94 6.50
N PRO A 146 -2.75 -8.95 7.37
CA PRO A 146 -4.02 -9.09 8.07
C PRO A 146 -4.34 -7.91 8.99
N GLY A 147 -3.31 -7.22 9.51
CA GLY A 147 -3.49 -6.00 10.31
C GLY A 147 -4.16 -4.86 9.54
N LYS A 148 -3.93 -4.75 8.21
CA LYS A 148 -4.65 -3.77 7.39
C LYS A 148 -6.14 -4.09 7.27
N VAL A 149 -6.50 -5.37 7.16
CA VAL A 149 -7.90 -5.81 7.12
C VAL A 149 -8.59 -5.43 8.42
N ALA A 150 -8.01 -5.85 9.56
CA ALA A 150 -8.56 -5.57 10.88
C ALA A 150 -8.71 -4.06 11.15
N ALA A 151 -7.68 -3.27 10.79
CA ALA A 151 -7.71 -1.82 10.97
C ALA A 151 -8.85 -1.14 10.18
N LEU A 152 -9.04 -1.51 8.90
CA LEU A 152 -10.12 -0.96 8.08
C LEU A 152 -11.50 -1.38 8.59
N GLN A 153 -11.66 -2.63 9.02
CA GLN A 153 -12.91 -3.11 9.61
C GLN A 153 -13.26 -2.37 10.91
N GLN A 154 -12.29 -2.11 11.78
CA GLN A 154 -12.47 -1.28 12.98
C GLN A 154 -12.89 0.16 12.67
N LEU A 155 -12.48 0.66 11.50
CA LEU A 155 -12.84 1.99 10.99
C LEU A 155 -14.15 2.01 10.19
N GLY A 156 -14.91 0.91 10.19
CA GLY A 156 -16.22 0.82 9.56
C GLY A 156 -16.22 0.49 8.07
N VAL A 157 -15.07 0.14 7.48
CA VAL A 157 -15.01 -0.34 6.11
C VAL A 157 -15.31 -1.84 6.09
N ASP A 158 -16.30 -2.26 5.31
CA ASP A 158 -16.60 -3.67 5.11
C ASP A 158 -15.60 -4.30 4.12
N VAL A 159 -14.79 -5.24 4.61
CA VAL A 159 -13.83 -5.99 3.79
C VAL A 159 -14.43 -7.36 3.47
N GLU A 160 -15.12 -7.45 2.33
CA GLU A 160 -15.77 -8.67 1.85
C GLU A 160 -14.76 -9.77 1.56
N GLU A 161 -13.63 -9.41 0.95
CA GLU A 161 -12.59 -10.36 0.56
C GLU A 161 -11.19 -9.77 0.78
N ARG A 162 -10.27 -10.58 1.34
CA ARG A 162 -8.84 -10.31 1.28
C ARG A 162 -8.23 -10.97 0.04
N VAL A 163 -7.81 -10.18 -0.90
CA VAL A 163 -7.16 -10.64 -2.12
C VAL A 163 -5.65 -10.69 -1.91
N ALA A 164 -5.04 -11.86 -2.07
CA ALA A 164 -3.59 -12.03 -1.93
C ALA A 164 -2.83 -11.25 -3.01
N HIS A 165 -1.70 -10.65 -2.60
CA HIS A 165 -0.87 -9.83 -3.48
C HIS A 165 0.61 -10.08 -3.18
N GLN A 166 1.10 -11.25 -3.55
CA GLN A 166 2.47 -11.67 -3.34
C GLN A 166 3.22 -11.75 -4.66
N LEU A 167 4.44 -11.24 -4.66
CA LEU A 167 5.38 -11.32 -5.78
C LEU A 167 6.60 -12.15 -5.35
N PRO A 168 7.33 -12.74 -6.32
CA PRO A 168 8.56 -13.44 -6.03
C PRO A 168 9.58 -12.53 -5.34
N ALA A 169 10.33 -13.09 -4.40
CA ALA A 169 11.48 -12.42 -3.82
C ALA A 169 12.63 -12.32 -4.83
N ASN A 170 13.50 -11.33 -4.65
CA ASN A 170 14.78 -11.23 -5.33
C ASN A 170 15.92 -11.29 -4.29
N PRO A 171 17.18 -11.53 -4.70
CA PRO A 171 18.32 -11.67 -3.76
C PRO A 171 18.54 -10.43 -2.86
N HIS A 172 18.04 -9.26 -3.23
CA HIS A 172 18.21 -8.02 -2.46
C HIS A 172 17.10 -7.73 -1.47
N ASN A 173 15.89 -8.33 -1.66
CA ASN A 173 14.73 -8.08 -0.80
C ASN A 173 14.26 -9.31 0.00
N GLU A 174 14.89 -10.47 -0.18
CA GLU A 174 14.51 -11.72 0.50
C GLU A 174 14.48 -11.54 2.02
N ARG A 175 15.52 -10.94 2.59
CA ARG A 175 15.60 -10.65 4.03
C ARG A 175 14.51 -9.69 4.50
N TYR A 176 14.21 -8.67 3.71
CA TYR A 176 13.11 -7.73 3.99
C TYR A 176 11.75 -8.42 4.00
N LEU A 177 11.49 -9.32 3.05
CA LEU A 177 10.25 -10.10 3.00
C LEU A 177 10.16 -11.11 4.14
N ALA A 178 11.28 -11.76 4.51
CA ALA A 178 11.35 -12.63 5.68
C ALA A 178 10.98 -11.85 6.97
N THR A 179 11.54 -10.65 7.17
CA THR A 179 11.17 -9.79 8.31
C THR A 179 9.67 -9.44 8.30
N LYS A 180 9.09 -9.15 7.14
CA LYS A 180 7.64 -8.92 7.02
C LYS A 180 6.83 -10.14 7.47
N ARG A 181 7.22 -11.34 7.05
CA ARG A 181 6.56 -12.58 7.42
C ARG A 181 6.71 -12.86 8.92
N ASP A 182 7.94 -12.87 9.40
CA ASP A 182 8.29 -13.42 10.71
C ASP A 182 8.05 -12.43 11.86
N ARG A 183 8.26 -11.13 11.63
CA ARG A 183 8.16 -10.08 12.64
C ARG A 183 6.87 -9.25 12.57
N THR A 184 6.23 -9.16 11.40
CA THR A 184 5.05 -8.30 11.21
C THR A 184 3.80 -9.05 10.74
N GLY A 185 3.82 -10.38 10.78
CA GLY A 185 2.65 -11.24 10.57
C GLY A 185 2.05 -11.21 9.15
N HIS A 186 2.86 -10.83 8.15
CA HIS A 186 2.39 -10.85 6.77
C HIS A 186 2.22 -12.27 6.27
N LEU A 187 1.13 -12.52 5.55
CA LEU A 187 0.82 -13.81 4.93
C LEU A 187 1.63 -13.97 3.64
N LEU A 188 2.92 -14.26 3.78
CA LEU A 188 3.87 -14.51 2.69
C LEU A 188 4.31 -15.99 2.73
N ARG A 189 4.46 -16.59 1.53
CA ARG A 189 4.94 -17.97 1.33
C ARG A 189 6.39 -17.96 0.88
#